data_eea4acc934271166737f882799d24b59
#
_entry.id   eea4acc934271166737f882799d24b59
#
_cell.length_a   1.000
_cell.length_b   1.000
_cell.length_c   1.000
_cell.angle_alpha   90.00
_cell.angle_beta   90.00
_cell.angle_gamma   90.00
#
_symmetry.space_group_name_H-M   'P 1'
#
loop_
_entity.id
_entity.type
_entity.pdbx_description
1 polymer ?
#
loop_
_entity_poly.entity_id
_entity_poly.type
_entity_poly.pdbx_seq_one_letter_code
_entity_poly.pdbx_strand_id
1 'polypeptide(L)'
;MENFTPLSAAIGGGLIGLSAVLLMLLTGRIAGISGIFGGLLDFDNDDKGWRIAFIAGLILAPLMAGWIGHAMPTPKLPASWIVIIAAGLLVGFGTRLGGGCTSGHGICGVARLSSRSIAATVIFMLTAIATVAITRHVLGG
;
A
#
# COMPACT_ATOMS: atom_id res chain seq x y z
N MET A 1 -23.36 -3.60 -6.16
CA MET A 1 -22.09 -4.34 -6.29
C MET A 1 -21.99 -4.83 -7.72
N GLU A 2 -21.79 -3.91 -8.63
CA GLU A 2 -21.56 -4.22 -10.04
C GLU A 2 -20.07 -4.55 -10.17
N ASN A 3 -19.76 -5.74 -10.68
CA ASN A 3 -18.42 -6.29 -10.93
C ASN A 3 -17.68 -6.88 -9.71
N PHE A 4 -18.31 -7.81 -9.01
CA PHE A 4 -17.57 -8.69 -8.13
C PHE A 4 -16.80 -9.72 -8.99
N THR A 5 -15.49 -9.54 -9.13
CA THR A 5 -14.60 -10.41 -9.93
C THR A 5 -13.62 -11.16 -8.99
N PRO A 6 -14.08 -12.24 -8.32
CA PRO A 6 -13.27 -12.91 -7.31
C PRO A 6 -12.02 -13.56 -7.90
N LEU A 7 -12.09 -14.02 -9.15
CA LEU A 7 -10.95 -14.67 -9.80
C LEU A 7 -9.79 -13.68 -10.07
N SER A 8 -10.10 -12.50 -10.61
CA SER A 8 -9.07 -11.48 -10.85
C SER A 8 -8.49 -10.94 -9.55
N ALA A 9 -9.32 -10.79 -8.50
CA ALA A 9 -8.85 -10.40 -7.17
C ALA A 9 -7.94 -11.46 -6.55
N ALA A 10 -8.26 -12.75 -6.71
CA ALA A 10 -7.43 -13.86 -6.23
C ALA A 10 -6.09 -13.92 -6.97
N ILE A 11 -6.08 -13.76 -8.30
CA ILE A 11 -4.86 -13.73 -9.10
C ILE A 11 -3.99 -12.52 -8.71
N GLY A 12 -4.57 -11.32 -8.63
CA GLY A 12 -3.85 -10.12 -8.24
C GLY A 12 -3.27 -10.22 -6.83
N GLY A 13 -4.07 -10.69 -5.87
CA GLY A 13 -3.61 -10.93 -4.50
C GLY A 13 -2.50 -11.99 -4.41
N GLY A 14 -2.61 -13.06 -5.21
CA GLY A 14 -1.58 -14.09 -5.32
C GLY A 14 -0.26 -13.55 -5.87
N LEU A 15 -0.29 -12.71 -6.90
CA LEU A 15 0.89 -12.06 -7.46
C LEU A 15 1.56 -11.11 -6.45
N ILE A 16 0.77 -10.32 -5.72
CA ILE A 16 1.27 -9.44 -4.65
C ILE A 16 1.92 -10.27 -3.54
N GLY A 17 1.25 -11.34 -3.08
CA GLY A 17 1.78 -12.23 -2.06
C GLY A 17 3.08 -12.90 -2.50
N LEU A 18 3.11 -13.42 -3.72
CA LEU A 18 4.31 -14.05 -4.30
C LEU A 18 5.48 -13.08 -4.38
N SER A 19 5.24 -11.85 -4.87
CA SER A 19 6.29 -10.82 -4.96
C SER A 19 6.83 -10.42 -3.59
N ALA A 20 5.98 -10.32 -2.57
CA ALA A 20 6.38 -10.03 -1.20
C ALA A 20 7.22 -11.17 -0.58
N VAL A 21 6.83 -12.42 -0.83
CA VAL A 21 7.58 -13.61 -0.40
C VAL A 21 8.94 -13.69 -1.09
N LEU A 22 8.99 -13.49 -2.42
CA LEU A 22 10.24 -13.47 -3.17
C LEU A 22 11.19 -12.38 -2.68
N LEU A 23 10.70 -11.16 -2.45
CA LEU A 23 11.51 -10.08 -1.89
C LEU A 23 12.09 -10.48 -0.53
N MET A 24 11.28 -11.07 0.34
CA MET A 24 11.73 -11.49 1.67
C MET A 24 12.74 -12.63 1.60
N LEU A 25 12.54 -13.62 0.72
CA LEU A 25 13.46 -14.75 0.56
C LEU A 25 14.80 -14.35 -0.06
N LEU A 26 14.77 -13.47 -1.08
CA LEU A 26 15.97 -13.08 -1.81
C LEU A 26 16.79 -12.00 -1.10
N THR A 27 16.13 -11.10 -0.39
CA THR A 27 16.79 -9.92 0.22
C THR A 27 16.68 -9.87 1.74
N GLY A 28 15.87 -10.72 2.36
CA GLY A 28 15.56 -10.68 3.79
C GLY A 28 14.71 -9.45 4.20
N ARG A 29 14.12 -8.72 3.24
CA ARG A 29 13.47 -7.41 3.47
C ARG A 29 11.96 -7.50 3.33
N ILE A 30 11.26 -6.65 4.09
CA ILE A 30 9.81 -6.57 4.07
C ILE A 30 9.37 -5.56 3.02
N ALA A 31 8.39 -5.92 2.18
CA ALA A 31 7.78 -5.05 1.16
C ALA A 31 6.88 -3.96 1.79
N GLY A 32 7.45 -3.09 2.61
CA GLY A 32 6.76 -1.98 3.25
C GLY A 32 7.07 -0.67 2.55
N ILE A 33 6.14 -0.13 1.75
CA ILE A 33 6.35 1.08 0.92
C ILE A 33 6.85 2.27 1.74
N SER A 34 6.27 2.53 2.92
CA SER A 34 6.70 3.65 3.77
C SER A 34 8.15 3.52 4.25
N GLY A 35 8.60 2.30 4.56
CA GLY A 35 9.98 2.02 4.94
C GLY A 35 10.95 2.08 3.76
N ILE A 36 10.51 1.62 2.58
CA ILE A 36 11.30 1.68 1.35
C ILE A 36 11.51 3.13 0.93
N PHE A 37 10.42 3.91 0.86
CA PHE A 37 10.47 5.32 0.48
C PHE A 37 11.20 6.17 1.53
N GLY A 38 10.91 5.97 2.82
CA GLY A 38 11.60 6.66 3.91
C GLY A 38 13.10 6.42 3.91
N GLY A 39 13.54 5.20 3.60
CA GLY A 39 14.96 4.89 3.51
C GLY A 39 15.65 5.41 2.24
N LEU A 40 14.91 5.88 1.22
CA LEU A 40 15.50 6.65 0.11
C LEU A 40 15.82 8.09 0.51
N LEU A 41 15.02 8.66 1.42
CA LEU A 41 15.23 10.02 1.94
C LEU A 41 16.31 10.07 3.04
N ASP A 42 16.75 8.92 3.52
CA ASP A 42 17.83 8.80 4.48
C ASP A 42 19.18 8.89 3.74
N PHE A 43 19.91 9.98 3.98
CA PHE A 43 21.17 10.28 3.29
C PHE A 43 22.33 9.38 3.75
N ASP A 44 22.26 8.85 4.96
CA ASP A 44 23.30 7.97 5.54
C ASP A 44 23.18 6.51 5.12
N ASN A 45 22.18 6.17 4.32
CA ASN A 45 21.90 4.80 3.91
C ASN A 45 22.51 4.49 2.55
N ASP A 46 23.59 3.74 2.50
CA ASP A 46 24.27 3.34 1.26
C ASP A 46 23.48 2.34 0.40
N ASP A 47 22.44 1.74 0.97
CA ASP A 47 21.68 0.63 0.37
C ASP A 47 20.41 1.14 -0.36
N LYS A 48 20.60 2.02 -1.34
CA LYS A 48 19.50 2.65 -2.09
C LYS A 48 19.10 1.91 -3.35
N GLY A 49 20.01 1.12 -3.93
CA GLY A 49 19.82 0.51 -5.26
C GLY A 49 18.55 -0.35 -5.35
N TRP A 50 18.33 -1.26 -4.42
CA TRP A 50 17.16 -2.13 -4.41
C TRP A 50 15.84 -1.35 -4.16
N ARG A 51 15.90 -0.26 -3.38
CA ARG A 51 14.73 0.60 -3.10
C ARG A 51 14.28 1.33 -4.35
N ILE A 52 15.25 1.87 -5.12
CA ILE A 52 15.00 2.52 -6.40
C ILE A 52 14.43 1.49 -7.38
N ALA A 53 15.03 0.31 -7.48
CA ALA A 53 14.54 -0.76 -8.35
C ALA A 53 13.10 -1.18 -7.98
N PHE A 54 12.78 -1.28 -6.69
CA PHE A 54 11.43 -1.61 -6.23
C PHE A 54 10.41 -0.55 -6.63
N ILE A 55 10.71 0.74 -6.40
CA ILE A 55 9.81 1.85 -6.75
C ILE A 55 9.69 1.98 -8.27
N ALA A 56 10.78 1.83 -9.00
CA ALA A 56 10.76 1.83 -10.46
C ALA A 56 9.87 0.70 -11.00
N GLY A 57 9.98 -0.52 -10.46
CA GLY A 57 9.11 -1.64 -10.81
C GLY A 57 7.63 -1.35 -10.53
N LEU A 58 7.32 -0.70 -9.41
CA LEU A 58 5.95 -0.33 -9.06
C LEU A 58 5.35 0.70 -10.02
N ILE A 59 6.16 1.63 -10.53
CA ILE A 59 5.73 2.65 -11.50
C ILE A 59 5.65 2.06 -12.92
N LEU A 60 6.62 1.24 -13.30
CA LEU A 60 6.71 0.70 -14.65
C LEU A 60 5.69 -0.41 -14.92
N ALA A 61 5.35 -1.24 -13.93
CA ALA A 61 4.44 -2.37 -14.10
C ALA A 61 3.06 -1.96 -14.67
N PRO A 62 2.36 -0.94 -14.15
CA PRO A 62 1.11 -0.49 -14.73
C PRO A 62 1.28 0.10 -16.14
N LEU A 63 2.37 0.80 -16.43
CA LEU A 63 2.63 1.34 -17.77
C LEU A 63 2.80 0.21 -18.79
N MET A 64 3.55 -0.82 -18.44
CA MET A 64 3.72 -2.01 -19.28
C MET A 64 2.40 -2.77 -19.48
N ALA A 65 1.58 -2.88 -18.44
CA ALA A 65 0.25 -3.50 -18.54
C ALA A 65 -0.65 -2.72 -19.52
N GLY A 66 -0.59 -1.38 -19.52
CA GLY A 66 -1.29 -0.54 -20.50
C GLY A 66 -0.84 -0.79 -21.93
N TRP A 67 0.45 -1.02 -22.15
CA TRP A 67 0.99 -1.34 -23.49
C TRP A 67 0.56 -2.71 -24.01
N ILE A 68 0.32 -3.67 -23.10
CA ILE A 68 -0.16 -5.02 -23.46
C ILE A 68 -1.69 -5.03 -23.73
N GLY A 69 -2.34 -3.85 -23.69
CA GLY A 69 -3.77 -3.72 -24.00
C GLY A 69 -4.71 -3.92 -22.80
N HIS A 70 -4.17 -3.97 -21.58
CA HIS A 70 -5.01 -3.91 -20.37
C HIS A 70 -5.47 -2.47 -20.14
N ALA A 71 -6.77 -2.23 -20.31
CA ALA A 71 -7.37 -0.94 -20.04
C ALA A 71 -7.13 -0.55 -18.57
N MET A 72 -6.35 0.50 -18.36
CA MET A 72 -6.22 1.06 -17.01
C MET A 72 -7.51 1.77 -16.62
N PRO A 73 -8.11 1.43 -15.48
CA PRO A 73 -9.24 2.19 -14.96
C PRO A 73 -8.78 3.62 -14.70
N THR A 74 -9.49 4.59 -15.27
CA THR A 74 -9.23 6.01 -14.98
C THR A 74 -9.54 6.29 -13.51
N PRO A 75 -8.57 6.77 -12.72
CA PRO A 75 -8.82 7.05 -11.31
C PRO A 75 -9.79 8.22 -11.19
N LYS A 76 -10.99 7.95 -10.69
CA LYS A 76 -11.94 9.02 -10.33
C LYS A 76 -11.56 9.49 -8.92
N LEU A 77 -10.96 10.67 -8.84
CA LEU A 77 -10.63 11.31 -7.57
C LEU A 77 -11.76 12.28 -7.22
N PRO A 78 -12.73 11.89 -6.39
CA PRO A 78 -13.89 12.74 -6.04
C PRO A 78 -13.54 13.84 -5.04
N ALA A 79 -12.30 13.88 -4.55
CA ALA A 79 -11.87 14.83 -3.52
C ALA A 79 -11.05 15.99 -4.12
N SER A 80 -11.13 17.16 -3.46
CA SER A 80 -10.28 18.30 -3.81
C SER A 80 -8.80 18.00 -3.55
N TRP A 81 -7.89 18.67 -4.26
CA TRP A 81 -6.45 18.53 -4.08
C TRP A 81 -5.99 18.75 -2.63
N ILE A 82 -6.65 19.68 -1.92
CA ILE A 82 -6.37 19.98 -0.51
C ILE A 82 -6.62 18.75 0.37
N VAL A 83 -7.75 18.06 0.15
CA VAL A 83 -8.09 16.85 0.90
C VAL A 83 -7.11 15.73 0.60
N ILE A 84 -6.69 15.58 -0.65
CA ILE A 84 -5.71 14.55 -1.05
C ILE A 84 -4.36 14.80 -0.37
N ILE A 85 -3.88 16.04 -0.38
CA ILE A 85 -2.62 16.42 0.26
C ILE A 85 -2.71 16.19 1.78
N ALA A 86 -3.78 16.67 2.43
CA ALA A 86 -3.97 16.48 3.86
C ALA A 86 -4.03 15.00 4.25
N ALA A 87 -4.78 14.19 3.49
CA ALA A 87 -4.85 12.75 3.70
C ALA A 87 -3.47 12.08 3.54
N GLY A 88 -2.73 12.45 2.50
CA GLY A 88 -1.37 11.94 2.27
C GLY A 88 -0.40 12.26 3.41
N LEU A 89 -0.45 13.48 3.94
CA LEU A 89 0.36 13.91 5.08
C LEU A 89 -0.02 13.13 6.36
N LEU A 90 -1.31 12.99 6.65
CA LEU A 90 -1.80 12.23 7.81
C LEU A 90 -1.40 10.75 7.73
N VAL A 91 -1.56 10.11 6.57
CA VAL A 91 -1.15 8.73 6.36
C VAL A 91 0.37 8.59 6.47
N GLY A 92 1.13 9.50 5.85
CA GLY A 92 2.59 9.49 5.93
C GLY A 92 3.09 9.62 7.37
N PHE A 93 2.53 10.54 8.14
CA PHE A 93 2.83 10.71 9.56
C PHE A 93 2.43 9.49 10.39
N GLY A 94 1.20 8.97 10.17
CA GLY A 94 0.68 7.79 10.86
C GLY A 94 1.53 6.53 10.61
N THR A 95 2.01 6.31 9.38
CA THR A 95 2.88 5.17 9.06
C THR A 95 4.25 5.27 9.72
N ARG A 96 4.77 6.47 9.95
CA ARG A 96 6.03 6.67 10.71
C ARG A 96 5.83 6.38 12.18
N LEU A 97 4.75 6.87 12.80
CA LEU A 97 4.43 6.58 14.20
C LEU A 97 4.11 5.10 14.43
N GLY A 98 3.36 4.46 13.54
CA GLY A 98 2.98 3.05 13.63
C GLY A 98 4.14 2.08 13.35
N GLY A 99 5.28 2.58 12.86
CA GLY A 99 6.43 1.75 12.50
C GLY A 99 6.21 0.88 11.26
N GLY A 100 5.29 1.27 10.38
CA GLY A 100 5.00 0.58 9.12
C GLY A 100 3.69 1.01 8.48
N CYS A 101 3.54 0.69 7.22
CA CYS A 101 2.31 0.95 6.45
C CYS A 101 1.45 -0.31 6.31
N THR A 102 0.29 -0.16 5.66
CA THR A 102 -0.64 -1.27 5.42
C THR A 102 -0.01 -2.43 4.66
N SER A 103 0.90 -2.19 3.71
CA SER A 103 1.61 -3.26 2.99
C SER A 103 2.60 -4.02 3.89
N GLY A 104 3.31 -3.33 4.78
CA GLY A 104 4.23 -3.94 5.73
C GLY A 104 3.50 -4.76 6.80
N HIS A 105 2.51 -4.17 7.45
CA HIS A 105 1.73 -4.85 8.50
C HIS A 105 0.68 -5.80 7.92
N GLY A 106 -0.12 -5.35 6.96
CA GLY A 106 -1.26 -6.12 6.46
C GLY A 106 -0.86 -7.32 5.60
N ILE A 107 0.17 -7.20 4.76
CA ILE A 107 0.60 -8.31 3.90
C ILE A 107 1.69 -9.12 4.59
N CYS A 108 2.88 -8.54 4.79
CA CYS A 108 4.02 -9.29 5.31
C CYS A 108 3.89 -9.61 6.80
N GLY A 109 3.36 -8.70 7.60
CA GLY A 109 3.25 -8.87 9.05
C GLY A 109 2.17 -9.85 9.46
N VAL A 110 1.00 -9.80 8.83
CA VAL A 110 -0.10 -10.76 9.07
C VAL A 110 0.28 -12.15 8.56
N ALA A 111 0.90 -12.25 7.37
CA ALA A 111 1.38 -13.53 6.85
C ALA A 111 2.39 -14.23 7.78
N ARG A 112 3.14 -13.46 8.59
CA ARG A 112 4.06 -13.97 9.62
C ARG A 112 3.41 -14.14 10.99
N LEU A 113 2.08 -13.99 11.10
CA LEU A 113 1.30 -14.09 12.34
C LEU A 113 1.84 -13.19 13.47
N SER A 114 2.41 -12.03 13.11
CA SER A 114 2.91 -11.06 14.08
C SER A 114 1.74 -10.40 14.82
N SER A 115 1.65 -10.58 16.12
CA SER A 115 0.58 -9.99 16.95
C SER A 115 0.51 -8.47 16.85
N ARG A 116 1.68 -7.80 16.81
CA ARG A 116 1.78 -6.35 16.58
C ARG A 116 1.19 -5.95 15.24
N SER A 117 1.47 -6.71 14.18
CA SER A 117 0.97 -6.42 12.83
C SER A 117 -0.52 -6.69 12.70
N ILE A 118 -1.02 -7.74 13.35
CA ILE A 118 -2.46 -8.03 13.41
C ILE A 118 -3.19 -6.89 14.12
N ALA A 119 -2.71 -6.45 15.30
CA ALA A 119 -3.29 -5.31 16.02
C ALA A 119 -3.28 -4.02 15.18
N ALA A 120 -2.14 -3.69 14.54
CA ALA A 120 -2.04 -2.53 13.66
C ALA A 120 -3.04 -2.63 12.49
N THR A 121 -3.18 -3.80 11.86
CA THR A 121 -4.12 -4.04 10.77
C THR A 121 -5.56 -3.83 11.21
N VAL A 122 -5.94 -4.36 12.37
CA VAL A 122 -7.29 -4.16 12.93
C VAL A 122 -7.56 -2.68 13.21
N ILE A 123 -6.60 -1.97 13.81
CA ILE A 123 -6.75 -0.54 14.12
C ILE A 123 -6.97 0.29 12.86
N PHE A 124 -6.14 0.14 11.84
CA PHE A 124 -6.31 0.96 10.64
C PHE A 124 -7.55 0.56 9.81
N MET A 125 -7.97 -0.70 9.83
CA MET A 125 -9.25 -1.11 9.22
C MET A 125 -10.44 -0.48 9.93
N LEU A 126 -10.48 -0.53 11.27
CA LEU A 126 -11.54 0.10 12.05
C LEU A 126 -11.57 1.62 11.85
N THR A 127 -10.41 2.28 11.86
CA THR A 127 -10.33 3.72 11.61
C THR A 127 -10.78 4.09 10.20
N ALA A 128 -10.44 3.30 9.18
CA ALA A 128 -10.90 3.51 7.82
C ALA A 128 -12.43 3.38 7.71
N ILE A 129 -13.00 2.33 8.31
CA ILE A 129 -14.46 2.12 8.34
C ILE A 129 -15.15 3.29 9.07
N ALA A 130 -14.65 3.70 10.22
CA ALA A 130 -15.19 4.83 10.98
C ALA A 130 -15.12 6.14 10.17
N THR A 131 -13.98 6.41 9.51
CA THR A 131 -13.81 7.59 8.68
C THR A 131 -14.82 7.61 7.52
N VAL A 132 -14.99 6.51 6.81
CA VAL A 132 -15.96 6.40 5.72
C VAL A 132 -17.39 6.54 6.24
N ALA A 133 -17.71 5.94 7.38
CA ALA A 133 -19.03 6.07 7.99
C ALA A 133 -19.34 7.55 8.36
N ILE A 134 -18.41 8.24 8.99
CA ILE A 134 -18.56 9.66 9.36
C ILE A 134 -18.69 10.53 8.11
N THR A 135 -17.82 10.37 7.13
CA THR A 135 -17.85 11.21 5.92
C THR A 135 -19.15 11.02 5.14
N ARG A 136 -19.66 9.81 5.00
CA ARG A 136 -20.88 9.52 4.25
C ARG A 136 -22.17 9.86 5.00
N HIS A 137 -22.23 9.61 6.32
CA HIS A 137 -23.48 9.74 7.07
C HIS A 137 -23.60 11.07 7.83
N VAL A 138 -22.48 11.68 8.19
CA VAL A 138 -22.49 12.94 8.97
C VAL A 138 -22.18 14.15 8.10
N LEU A 139 -21.22 14.03 7.18
CA LEU A 139 -20.79 15.14 6.33
C LEU A 139 -21.48 15.17 4.96
N GLY A 140 -22.33 14.18 4.66
CA GLY A 140 -23.18 14.19 3.44
C GLY A 140 -22.40 14.04 2.13
N GLY A 141 -21.21 13.41 2.17
CA GLY A 141 -20.35 13.19 1.01
C GLY A 141 -20.71 11.93 0.21
#